data_dcb9093618767171813bec9636aefe88
#
_entry.id   dcb9093618767171813bec9636aefe88
#
_cell.length_a   1.000
_cell.length_b   1.000
_cell.length_c   1.000
_cell.angle_alpha   90.00
_cell.angle_beta   90.00
_cell.angle_gamma   90.00
#
_symmetry.space_group_name_H-M   'P 1'
#
loop_
_entity.id
_entity.type
_entity.pdbx_description
1 polymer ?
#
loop_
_entity_poly.entity_id
_entity_poly.type
_entity_poly.pdbx_seq_one_letter_code
_entity_poly.pdbx_strand_id
1 'polypeptide(L)'
;YEIGVRLVGSEMCIRDRMPYNEIVRKFIDMYAGRLRNQVAFMLSACNFYMPIFEEALDAYGLPLELKYLPIIESALNPSAVSRAGACGLWQFMLATGKIYGLESNSLVDERRDPIKATWAAARYLKDMYDIYKDWNLVIAAYNCGPGTINKAIRRSGGKTDYWEIYNYLPKETRGYVPAFIAANYVMTYYCKHNICPMETDIPEATDTVQVSRNLHFEQISDLCGISLDQIKSLNPQFKKSIIPGESKPQTLRLPINYISAFIDKQDTIYAHRSNELFKNRRVVAVSNTRSTARSSKGSTATGNVTYHKIRSGENLGSIARKYGVTVNQLKSWNGLRSTRISAGKRLKIYK
;
A
#
# COMPACT_ATOMS: atom_id res chain seq x y z
N TYR A 1 32.05 19.53 2.31
CA TYR A 1 31.49 18.71 3.39
C TYR A 1 31.58 17.27 2.91
N GLU A 2 32.57 16.53 3.40
CA GLU A 2 32.68 15.09 3.24
C GLU A 2 31.51 14.47 3.98
N ILE A 3 30.60 13.87 3.23
CA ILE A 3 29.59 12.96 3.78
C ILE A 3 30.38 11.76 4.27
N GLY A 4 30.49 11.61 5.61
CA GLY A 4 31.13 10.48 6.24
C GLY A 4 30.53 9.19 5.71
N VAL A 5 31.34 8.47 4.94
CA VAL A 5 31.04 7.10 4.52
C VAL A 5 31.08 6.25 5.79
N ARG A 6 29.91 6.05 6.41
CA ARG A 6 29.77 5.05 7.45
C ARG A 6 30.00 3.71 6.77
N LEU A 7 31.10 3.07 7.04
CA LEU A 7 31.41 1.70 6.63
C LEU A 7 30.41 0.75 7.28
N VAL A 8 29.24 0.64 6.68
CA VAL A 8 28.36 -0.52 6.86
C VAL A 8 29.07 -1.65 6.13
N GLY A 9 29.27 -2.79 6.79
CA GLY A 9 30.12 -3.87 6.31
C GLY A 9 29.87 -4.22 4.85
N SER A 10 30.90 -4.60 4.14
CA SER A 10 30.99 -4.79 2.68
C SER A 10 29.90 -5.66 2.03
N GLU A 11 29.13 -6.41 2.82
CA GLU A 11 28.04 -7.25 2.34
C GLU A 11 26.70 -6.52 2.12
N MET A 12 26.54 -5.28 2.62
CA MET A 12 25.27 -4.54 2.59
C MET A 12 25.19 -3.44 1.51
N CYS A 13 26.23 -3.20 0.71
CA CYS A 13 26.20 -2.18 -0.32
C CYS A 13 25.38 -2.64 -1.54
N ILE A 14 24.23 -2.02 -1.77
CA ILE A 14 23.41 -2.29 -2.98
C ILE A 14 24.06 -1.72 -4.23
N ARG A 15 24.77 -0.58 -4.15
CA ARG A 15 25.33 0.14 -5.31
C ARG A 15 26.23 -0.72 -6.17
N ASP A 16 27.05 -1.55 -5.57
CA ASP A 16 27.99 -2.43 -6.29
C ASP A 16 27.28 -3.55 -7.07
N ARG A 17 25.99 -3.78 -6.76
CA ARG A 17 25.12 -4.79 -7.39
C ARG A 17 24.06 -4.20 -8.32
N MET A 18 24.15 -2.91 -8.65
CA MET A 18 23.25 -2.24 -9.57
C MET A 18 23.84 -2.22 -10.99
N PRO A 19 23.64 -3.23 -11.83
CA PRO A 19 24.19 -3.25 -13.17
C PRO A 19 23.50 -2.23 -14.06
N TYR A 20 24.28 -1.53 -14.87
CA TYR A 20 23.77 -0.76 -16.00
C TYR A 20 23.65 -1.67 -17.22
N ASN A 21 22.45 -1.79 -17.75
CA ASN A 21 22.17 -2.55 -18.97
C ASN A 21 21.05 -1.87 -19.78
N GLU A 22 20.76 -2.37 -20.97
CA GLU A 22 19.73 -1.84 -21.87
C GLU A 22 18.34 -1.75 -21.23
N ILE A 23 18.01 -2.65 -20.30
CA ILE A 23 16.71 -2.65 -19.61
C ILE A 23 16.66 -1.49 -18.63
N VAL A 24 17.69 -1.32 -17.82
CA VAL A 24 17.82 -0.20 -16.87
C VAL A 24 17.84 1.13 -17.60
N ARG A 25 18.58 1.23 -18.73
CA ARG A 25 18.64 2.44 -19.55
C ARG A 25 17.25 2.92 -19.97
N LYS A 26 16.38 2.01 -20.45
CA LYS A 26 14.99 2.37 -20.84
C LYS A 26 14.20 3.00 -19.70
N PHE A 27 14.40 2.56 -18.46
CA PHE A 27 13.75 3.17 -17.29
C PHE A 27 14.38 4.53 -16.95
N ILE A 28 15.69 4.69 -17.08
CA ILE A 28 16.36 6.00 -16.92
C ILE A 28 15.80 6.99 -17.93
N ASP A 29 15.74 6.62 -19.20
CA ASP A 29 15.19 7.47 -20.29
C ASP A 29 13.71 7.82 -20.04
N MET A 30 12.95 6.89 -19.45
CA MET A 30 11.56 7.13 -19.07
C MET A 30 11.44 8.16 -17.94
N TYR A 31 12.23 8.05 -16.88
CA TYR A 31 12.21 9.00 -15.75
C TYR A 31 12.77 10.37 -16.16
N ALA A 32 13.88 10.42 -16.88
CA ALA A 32 14.49 11.67 -17.32
C ALA A 32 13.71 12.38 -18.45
N GLY A 33 12.90 11.63 -19.19
CA GLY A 33 12.08 12.11 -20.30
C GLY A 33 10.59 12.24 -19.95
N ARG A 34 9.81 11.20 -20.26
CA ARG A 34 8.34 11.25 -20.16
C ARG A 34 7.82 11.54 -18.75
N LEU A 35 8.49 11.06 -17.71
CA LEU A 35 8.11 11.26 -16.32
C LEU A 35 8.84 12.42 -15.63
N ARG A 36 9.51 13.28 -16.40
CA ARG A 36 10.33 14.37 -15.90
C ARG A 36 9.61 15.28 -14.89
N ASN A 37 8.39 15.69 -15.16
CA ASN A 37 7.61 16.54 -14.25
C ASN A 37 7.27 15.81 -12.95
N GLN A 38 7.00 14.50 -13.04
CA GLN A 38 6.77 13.67 -11.85
C GLN A 38 8.05 13.52 -11.02
N VAL A 39 9.21 13.38 -11.67
CA VAL A 39 10.51 13.39 -10.98
C VAL A 39 10.75 14.72 -10.28
N ALA A 40 10.48 15.86 -10.94
CA ALA A 40 10.60 17.19 -10.34
C ALA A 40 9.74 17.34 -9.07
N PHE A 41 8.49 16.85 -9.10
CA PHE A 41 7.62 16.78 -7.92
C PHE A 41 8.18 15.88 -6.82
N MET A 42 8.63 14.68 -7.18
CA MET A 42 9.20 13.73 -6.21
C MET A 42 10.47 14.26 -5.55
N LEU A 43 11.30 15.01 -6.27
CA LEU A 43 12.49 15.66 -5.72
C LEU A 43 12.14 16.64 -4.58
N SER A 44 11.08 17.42 -4.75
CA SER A 44 10.60 18.33 -3.70
C SER A 44 10.03 17.56 -2.51
N ALA A 45 9.23 16.52 -2.77
CA ALA A 45 8.67 15.67 -1.73
C ALA A 45 9.75 14.89 -0.94
N CYS A 46 10.93 14.65 -1.55
CA CYS A 46 12.06 14.02 -0.87
C CYS A 46 12.51 14.78 0.37
N ASN A 47 12.47 16.11 0.37
CA ASN A 47 12.86 16.92 1.54
C ASN A 47 12.06 16.54 2.80
N PHE A 48 10.80 16.15 2.62
CA PHE A 48 9.93 15.74 3.72
C PHE A 48 10.03 14.26 4.06
N TYR A 49 10.07 13.39 3.04
CA TYR A 49 9.97 11.94 3.27
C TYR A 49 11.32 11.25 3.51
N MET A 50 12.42 11.71 2.88
CA MET A 50 13.69 11.00 2.97
C MET A 50 14.24 10.89 4.39
N PRO A 51 14.17 11.93 5.25
CA PRO A 51 14.61 11.78 6.65
C PRO A 51 13.85 10.68 7.40
N ILE A 52 12.52 10.55 7.18
CA ILE A 52 11.69 9.51 7.79
C ILE A 52 12.13 8.10 7.33
N PHE A 53 12.44 7.98 6.03
CA PHE A 53 12.85 6.70 5.46
C PHE A 53 14.25 6.29 5.94
N GLU A 54 15.18 7.24 5.95
CA GLU A 54 16.57 7.03 6.37
C GLU A 54 16.66 6.64 7.84
N GLU A 55 15.90 7.28 8.73
CA GLU A 55 15.82 6.93 10.15
C GLU A 55 15.44 5.45 10.36
N ALA A 56 14.37 5.00 9.71
CA ALA A 56 13.90 3.64 9.88
C ALA A 56 14.85 2.62 9.22
N LEU A 57 15.41 2.93 8.05
CA LEU A 57 16.37 2.05 7.37
C LEU A 57 17.66 1.91 8.18
N ASP A 58 18.21 3.01 8.72
CA ASP A 58 19.39 3.00 9.57
C ASP A 58 19.16 2.19 10.86
N ALA A 59 18.00 2.38 11.50
CA ALA A 59 17.64 1.65 12.71
C ALA A 59 17.60 0.12 12.53
N TYR A 60 17.27 -0.35 11.34
CA TYR A 60 17.31 -1.78 10.98
C TYR A 60 18.62 -2.22 10.32
N GLY A 61 19.61 -1.32 10.20
CA GLY A 61 20.89 -1.57 9.54
C GLY A 61 20.73 -1.90 8.04
N LEU A 62 19.79 -1.26 7.36
CA LEU A 62 19.48 -1.50 5.96
C LEU A 62 20.16 -0.47 5.05
N PRO A 63 20.46 -0.83 3.79
CA PRO A 63 21.01 0.13 2.81
C PRO A 63 20.06 1.31 2.59
N LEU A 64 20.60 2.52 2.63
CA LEU A 64 19.82 3.74 2.46
C LEU A 64 19.24 3.91 1.05
N GLU A 65 19.77 3.22 0.06
CA GLU A 65 19.25 3.20 -1.30
C GLU A 65 17.79 2.69 -1.35
N LEU A 66 17.37 1.85 -0.39
CA LEU A 66 16.00 1.35 -0.29
C LEU A 66 14.96 2.47 -0.07
N LYS A 67 15.38 3.66 0.36
CA LYS A 67 14.51 4.86 0.45
C LYS A 67 13.86 5.25 -0.89
N TYR A 68 14.38 4.76 -2.00
CA TYR A 68 13.81 5.02 -3.32
C TYR A 68 12.72 4.01 -3.75
N LEU A 69 12.42 2.98 -2.95
CA LEU A 69 11.28 2.08 -3.22
C LEU A 69 9.93 2.82 -3.31
N PRO A 70 9.59 3.76 -2.40
CA PRO A 70 8.35 4.53 -2.51
C PRO A 70 8.22 5.37 -3.79
N ILE A 71 9.32 5.68 -4.47
CA ILE A 71 9.31 6.36 -5.77
C ILE A 71 8.66 5.48 -6.83
N ILE A 72 9.04 4.20 -6.90
CA ILE A 72 8.49 3.27 -7.88
C ILE A 72 7.13 2.70 -7.46
N GLU A 73 6.81 2.68 -6.17
CA GLU A 73 5.56 2.17 -5.64
C GLU A 73 4.39 3.17 -5.75
N SER A 74 4.63 4.41 -5.38
CA SER A 74 3.58 5.41 -5.22
C SER A 74 3.91 6.79 -5.79
N ALA A 75 5.11 6.99 -6.34
CA ALA A 75 5.64 8.31 -6.68
C ALA A 75 5.58 9.29 -5.47
N LEU A 76 5.87 8.79 -4.27
CA LEU A 76 5.78 9.49 -2.99
C LEU A 76 4.37 10.00 -2.65
N ASN A 77 3.32 9.38 -3.15
CA ASN A 77 1.94 9.71 -2.79
C ASN A 77 1.45 8.82 -1.63
N PRO A 78 1.29 9.37 -0.40
CA PRO A 78 0.85 8.59 0.76
C PRO A 78 -0.62 8.14 0.67
N SER A 79 -1.40 8.74 -0.21
CA SER A 79 -2.80 8.39 -0.45
C SER A 79 -3.01 7.41 -1.60
N ALA A 80 -1.95 7.00 -2.28
CA ALA A 80 -2.03 6.09 -3.42
C ALA A 80 -2.71 4.76 -3.05
N VAL A 81 -3.59 4.29 -3.94
CA VAL A 81 -4.27 2.99 -3.81
C VAL A 81 -4.22 2.27 -5.15
N SER A 82 -3.62 1.09 -5.19
CA SER A 82 -3.55 0.27 -6.40
C SER A 82 -4.88 -0.44 -6.68
N ARG A 83 -5.06 -0.94 -7.91
CA ARG A 83 -6.21 -1.78 -8.29
C ARG A 83 -6.32 -3.05 -7.43
N ALA A 84 -5.21 -3.56 -6.93
CA ALA A 84 -5.17 -4.73 -6.05
C ALA A 84 -5.47 -4.38 -4.58
N GLY A 85 -5.56 -3.10 -4.22
CA GLY A 85 -5.81 -2.62 -2.86
C GLY A 85 -4.55 -2.44 -2.02
N ALA A 86 -3.37 -2.42 -2.63
CA ALA A 86 -2.16 -1.93 -1.99
C ALA A 86 -2.29 -0.42 -1.73
N CYS A 87 -1.73 0.09 -0.63
CA CYS A 87 -2.01 1.44 -0.16
C CYS A 87 -0.80 2.10 0.48
N GLY A 88 -0.70 3.43 0.29
CA GLY A 88 0.29 4.29 0.92
C GLY A 88 1.62 4.39 0.16
N LEU A 89 2.60 5.08 0.76
CA LEU A 89 3.94 5.27 0.19
C LEU A 89 4.60 3.96 -0.22
N TRP A 90 4.51 2.96 0.64
CA TRP A 90 5.13 1.64 0.53
C TRP A 90 4.23 0.60 -0.11
N GLN A 91 3.04 0.96 -0.58
CA GLN A 91 2.06 0.09 -1.23
C GLN A 91 1.80 -1.24 -0.51
N PHE A 92 1.63 -1.17 0.81
CA PHE A 92 1.27 -2.36 1.58
C PHE A 92 -0.08 -2.95 1.19
N MET A 93 -0.11 -4.24 0.91
CA MET A 93 -1.35 -5.01 0.89
C MET A 93 -1.93 -5.07 2.31
N LEU A 94 -3.27 -5.09 2.44
CA LEU A 94 -3.93 -5.10 3.74
C LEU A 94 -3.45 -6.25 4.65
N ALA A 95 -3.28 -7.45 4.09
CA ALA A 95 -2.82 -8.62 4.84
C ALA A 95 -1.38 -8.43 5.36
N THR A 96 -0.47 -8.00 4.47
CA THR A 96 0.93 -7.76 4.83
C THR A 96 1.05 -6.63 5.84
N GLY A 97 0.35 -5.50 5.63
CA GLY A 97 0.35 -4.39 6.58
C GLY A 97 -0.04 -4.84 8.00
N LYS A 98 -1.08 -5.67 8.14
CA LYS A 98 -1.49 -6.22 9.45
C LYS A 98 -0.44 -7.12 10.10
N ILE A 99 0.27 -7.95 9.32
CA ILE A 99 1.37 -8.78 9.85
C ILE A 99 2.46 -7.90 10.45
N TYR A 100 2.73 -6.74 9.82
CA TYR A 100 3.72 -5.77 10.28
C TYR A 100 3.17 -4.69 11.22
N GLY A 101 1.97 -4.92 11.79
CA GLY A 101 1.40 -4.10 12.87
C GLY A 101 0.63 -2.86 12.42
N LEU A 102 0.37 -2.69 11.10
CA LEU A 102 -0.40 -1.56 10.59
C LEU A 102 -1.90 -1.79 10.75
N GLU A 103 -2.54 -0.90 11.50
CA GLU A 103 -3.98 -0.93 11.71
C GLU A 103 -4.73 -0.38 10.48
N SER A 104 -5.85 -1.00 10.15
CA SER A 104 -6.77 -0.48 9.13
C SER A 104 -8.21 -0.75 9.52
N ASN A 105 -8.99 0.32 9.65
CA ASN A 105 -10.41 0.29 9.98
C ASN A 105 -11.19 1.30 9.13
N SER A 106 -12.43 1.61 9.48
CA SER A 106 -13.30 2.54 8.74
C SER A 106 -12.84 4.00 8.79
N LEU A 107 -12.08 4.41 9.81
CA LEU A 107 -11.62 5.79 10.03
C LEU A 107 -10.11 5.96 9.86
N VAL A 108 -9.31 4.92 10.16
CA VAL A 108 -7.85 4.95 10.10
C VAL A 108 -7.33 3.90 9.13
N ASP A 109 -6.28 4.22 8.39
CA ASP A 109 -5.48 3.28 7.60
C ASP A 109 -4.00 3.62 7.73
N GLU A 110 -3.32 2.97 8.67
CA GLU A 110 -1.92 3.24 9.01
C GLU A 110 -0.94 2.88 7.87
N ARG A 111 -1.39 2.19 6.82
CA ARG A 111 -0.59 2.00 5.60
C ARG A 111 -0.32 3.32 4.87
N ARG A 112 -1.11 4.36 5.14
CA ARG A 112 -0.94 5.72 4.63
C ARG A 112 -0.10 6.60 5.55
N ASP A 113 0.08 6.20 6.81
CA ASP A 113 0.90 6.92 7.77
C ASP A 113 2.37 6.86 7.35
N PRO A 114 3.03 7.98 7.04
CA PRO A 114 4.40 7.95 6.53
C PRO A 114 5.40 7.30 7.49
N ILE A 115 5.25 7.52 8.79
CA ILE A 115 6.17 6.98 9.80
C ILE A 115 5.88 5.51 10.02
N LYS A 116 4.65 5.15 10.41
CA LYS A 116 4.31 3.76 10.73
C LYS A 116 4.52 2.80 9.57
N ALA A 117 4.12 3.24 8.35
CA ALA A 117 4.34 2.43 7.16
C ALA A 117 5.82 2.25 6.83
N THR A 118 6.66 3.26 7.08
CA THR A 118 8.10 3.17 6.86
C THR A 118 8.76 2.19 7.82
N TRP A 119 8.46 2.27 9.11
CA TRP A 119 8.97 1.30 10.09
C TRP A 119 8.52 -0.13 9.79
N ALA A 120 7.27 -0.32 9.35
CA ALA A 120 6.77 -1.61 8.91
C ALA A 120 7.51 -2.12 7.65
N ALA A 121 7.82 -1.23 6.70
CA ALA A 121 8.54 -1.56 5.48
C ALA A 121 10.00 -1.93 5.75
N ALA A 122 10.69 -1.19 6.61
CA ALA A 122 12.06 -1.50 7.02
C ALA A 122 12.13 -2.90 7.66
N ARG A 123 11.21 -3.21 8.56
CA ARG A 123 11.11 -4.55 9.16
C ARG A 123 10.82 -5.63 8.11
N TYR A 124 9.89 -5.39 7.18
CA TYR A 124 9.57 -6.34 6.10
C TYR A 124 10.78 -6.59 5.19
N LEU A 125 11.51 -5.54 4.81
CA LEU A 125 12.72 -5.65 4.00
C LEU A 125 13.82 -6.43 4.72
N LYS A 126 13.99 -6.22 6.04
CA LYS A 126 14.91 -6.98 6.87
C LYS A 126 14.58 -8.47 6.90
N ASP A 127 13.30 -8.81 7.13
CA ASP A 127 12.83 -10.20 7.13
C ASP A 127 13.08 -10.87 5.76
N MET A 128 12.86 -10.14 4.65
CA MET A 128 13.15 -10.65 3.30
C MET A 128 14.66 -10.84 3.06
N TYR A 129 15.48 -9.90 3.55
CA TYR A 129 16.95 -10.04 3.43
C TYR A 129 17.47 -11.24 4.23
N ASP A 130 16.90 -11.52 5.38
CA ASP A 130 17.28 -12.69 6.18
C ASP A 130 17.02 -14.01 5.45
N ILE A 131 16.04 -14.04 4.54
CA ILE A 131 15.71 -15.20 3.69
C ILE A 131 16.64 -15.30 2.48
N TYR A 132 16.82 -14.21 1.73
CA TYR A 132 17.44 -14.25 0.41
C TYR A 132 18.92 -13.89 0.39
N LYS A 133 19.39 -13.08 1.34
CA LYS A 133 20.76 -12.55 1.41
C LYS A 133 21.23 -11.86 0.11
N ASP A 134 20.29 -11.48 -0.75
CA ASP A 134 20.51 -10.76 -2.01
C ASP A 134 19.46 -9.66 -2.19
N TRP A 135 19.92 -8.41 -2.34
CA TRP A 135 19.01 -7.27 -2.42
C TRP A 135 18.16 -7.23 -3.68
N ASN A 136 18.67 -7.71 -4.82
CA ASN A 136 17.87 -7.76 -6.04
C ASN A 136 16.70 -8.75 -5.88
N LEU A 137 16.93 -9.88 -5.21
CA LEU A 137 15.88 -10.84 -4.88
C LEU A 137 14.90 -10.27 -3.83
N VAL A 138 15.39 -9.53 -2.83
CA VAL A 138 14.54 -8.84 -1.83
C VAL A 138 13.63 -7.83 -2.50
N ILE A 139 14.18 -6.96 -3.36
CA ILE A 139 13.42 -5.96 -4.10
C ILE A 139 12.37 -6.64 -5.01
N ALA A 140 12.75 -7.69 -5.72
CA ALA A 140 11.81 -8.46 -6.53
C ALA A 140 10.73 -9.15 -5.68
N ALA A 141 11.10 -9.70 -4.50
CA ALA A 141 10.17 -10.33 -3.56
C ALA A 141 9.19 -9.32 -2.94
N TYR A 142 9.61 -8.09 -2.72
CA TYR A 142 8.75 -7.00 -2.26
C TYR A 142 7.57 -6.80 -3.21
N ASN A 143 7.82 -6.79 -4.51
CA ASN A 143 6.81 -6.63 -5.55
C ASN A 143 5.88 -7.85 -5.69
N CYS A 144 6.43 -9.05 -5.88
CA CYS A 144 5.63 -10.23 -6.25
C CYS A 144 5.39 -11.22 -5.10
N GLY A 145 5.95 -10.96 -3.93
CA GLY A 145 5.92 -11.84 -2.77
C GLY A 145 6.93 -12.98 -2.81
N PRO A 146 7.41 -13.44 -1.63
CA PRO A 146 8.46 -14.46 -1.51
C PRO A 146 8.08 -15.79 -2.17
N GLY A 147 6.81 -16.17 -2.12
CA GLY A 147 6.33 -17.40 -2.76
C GLY A 147 6.54 -17.44 -4.27
N THR A 148 6.49 -16.27 -4.94
CA THR A 148 6.73 -16.17 -6.39
C THR A 148 8.22 -16.28 -6.71
N ILE A 149 9.08 -15.63 -5.92
CA ILE A 149 10.53 -15.75 -6.06
C ILE A 149 10.97 -17.20 -5.86
N ASN A 150 10.50 -17.88 -4.82
CA ASN A 150 10.82 -19.28 -4.56
C ASN A 150 10.38 -20.23 -5.70
N LYS A 151 9.27 -19.90 -6.37
CA LYS A 151 8.84 -20.64 -7.59
C LYS A 151 9.80 -20.39 -8.77
N ALA A 152 10.26 -19.14 -8.96
CA ALA A 152 11.20 -18.79 -10.02
C ALA A 152 12.56 -19.49 -9.79
N ILE A 153 13.08 -19.47 -8.57
CA ILE A 153 14.32 -20.18 -8.18
C ILE A 153 14.20 -21.68 -8.50
N ARG A 154 13.10 -22.33 -8.10
CA ARG A 154 12.91 -23.77 -8.42
C ARG A 154 12.84 -24.04 -9.92
N ARG A 155 12.16 -23.18 -10.69
CA ARG A 155 12.02 -23.33 -12.15
C ARG A 155 13.34 -23.09 -12.91
N SER A 156 14.23 -22.29 -12.36
CA SER A 156 15.56 -22.00 -12.93
C SER A 156 16.60 -23.08 -12.61
N GLY A 157 16.25 -24.12 -11.86
CA GLY A 157 17.18 -25.14 -11.43
C GLY A 157 17.96 -24.75 -10.16
N GLY A 158 17.41 -23.90 -9.31
CA GLY A 158 18.02 -23.50 -8.03
C GLY A 158 18.89 -22.26 -8.11
N LYS A 159 18.83 -21.48 -9.19
CA LYS A 159 19.59 -20.24 -9.34
C LYS A 159 19.04 -19.16 -8.39
N THR A 160 19.94 -18.41 -7.74
CA THR A 160 19.64 -17.40 -6.72
C THR A 160 20.08 -15.99 -7.11
N ASP A 161 20.50 -15.75 -8.35
CA ASP A 161 20.74 -14.43 -8.91
C ASP A 161 19.49 -13.92 -9.64
N TYR A 162 19.12 -12.62 -9.42
CA TYR A 162 17.93 -12.01 -10.04
C TYR A 162 17.95 -12.09 -11.58
N TRP A 163 19.10 -11.82 -12.22
CA TRP A 163 19.20 -11.81 -13.68
C TRP A 163 19.14 -13.20 -14.28
N GLU A 164 19.61 -14.21 -13.54
CA GLU A 164 19.50 -15.61 -13.95
C GLU A 164 18.06 -16.13 -13.86
N ILE A 165 17.28 -15.69 -12.86
CA ILE A 165 15.86 -16.06 -12.73
C ILE A 165 14.92 -15.12 -13.47
N TYR A 166 15.42 -14.07 -14.11
CA TYR A 166 14.65 -13.00 -14.77
C TYR A 166 13.53 -13.53 -15.67
N ASN A 167 13.82 -14.51 -16.53
CA ASN A 167 12.85 -15.08 -17.46
C ASN A 167 11.75 -15.93 -16.79
N TYR A 168 11.95 -16.36 -15.55
CA TYR A 168 10.98 -17.13 -14.76
C TYR A 168 10.08 -16.24 -13.89
N LEU A 169 10.38 -14.93 -13.81
CA LEU A 169 9.60 -13.97 -13.06
C LEU A 169 8.36 -13.50 -13.86
N PRO A 170 7.29 -13.05 -13.17
CA PRO A 170 6.18 -12.35 -13.81
C PRO A 170 6.68 -11.11 -14.57
N LYS A 171 6.03 -10.78 -15.69
CA LYS A 171 6.43 -9.65 -16.55
C LYS A 171 6.56 -8.32 -15.79
N GLU A 172 5.66 -8.06 -14.85
CA GLU A 172 5.68 -6.87 -13.99
C GLU A 172 6.94 -6.84 -13.11
N THR A 173 7.25 -7.95 -12.45
CA THR A 173 8.40 -8.08 -11.56
C THR A 173 9.74 -7.98 -12.29
N ARG A 174 9.80 -8.39 -13.57
CA ARG A 174 11.01 -8.21 -14.42
C ARG A 174 11.39 -6.74 -14.59
N GLY A 175 10.43 -5.84 -14.58
CA GLY A 175 10.69 -4.40 -14.68
C GLY A 175 10.98 -3.73 -13.35
N TYR A 176 10.71 -4.39 -12.23
CA TYR A 176 10.70 -3.74 -10.93
C TYR A 176 12.11 -3.40 -10.41
N VAL A 177 13.05 -4.34 -10.42
CA VAL A 177 14.46 -4.09 -10.05
C VAL A 177 15.12 -3.09 -11.01
N PRO A 178 14.99 -3.21 -12.35
CA PRO A 178 15.48 -2.17 -13.27
C PRO A 178 14.89 -0.77 -13.00
N ALA A 179 13.59 -0.69 -12.68
CA ALA A 179 12.95 0.58 -12.33
C ALA A 179 13.53 1.17 -11.02
N PHE A 180 13.79 0.33 -10.02
CA PHE A 180 14.42 0.73 -8.77
C PHE A 180 15.85 1.28 -9.01
N ILE A 181 16.67 0.59 -9.80
CA ILE A 181 18.01 1.06 -10.17
C ILE A 181 17.94 2.41 -10.88
N ALA A 182 17.04 2.55 -11.84
CA ALA A 182 16.84 3.78 -12.58
C ALA A 182 16.36 4.93 -11.69
N ALA A 183 15.43 4.67 -10.76
CA ALA A 183 14.97 5.66 -9.79
C ALA A 183 16.12 6.15 -8.89
N ASN A 184 16.92 5.24 -8.34
CA ASN A 184 18.13 5.59 -7.59
C ASN A 184 19.06 6.50 -8.39
N TYR A 185 19.34 6.14 -9.63
CA TYR A 185 20.23 6.92 -10.50
C TYR A 185 19.65 8.31 -10.79
N VAL A 186 18.41 8.39 -11.26
CA VAL A 186 17.81 9.67 -11.66
C VAL A 186 17.61 10.60 -10.46
N MET A 187 17.15 10.09 -9.32
CA MET A 187 16.96 10.88 -8.11
C MET A 187 18.28 11.36 -7.50
N THR A 188 19.38 10.64 -7.70
CA THR A 188 20.71 11.07 -7.26
C THR A 188 21.35 12.07 -8.23
N TYR A 189 21.18 11.86 -9.53
CA TYR A 189 21.85 12.63 -10.58
C TYR A 189 20.90 13.53 -11.39
N TYR A 190 19.78 13.96 -10.81
CA TYR A 190 18.74 14.75 -11.47
C TYR A 190 19.30 16.02 -12.15
N CYS A 191 20.29 16.68 -11.53
CA CYS A 191 20.95 17.86 -12.12
C CYS A 191 21.61 17.52 -13.46
N LYS A 192 22.20 16.31 -13.62
CA LYS A 192 22.82 15.89 -14.90
C LYS A 192 21.77 15.72 -16.03
N HIS A 193 20.53 15.53 -15.65
CA HIS A 193 19.39 15.46 -16.56
C HIS A 193 18.65 16.81 -16.71
N ASN A 194 19.23 17.89 -16.17
CA ASN A 194 18.62 19.22 -16.12
C ASN A 194 17.20 19.21 -15.52
N ILE A 195 16.94 18.37 -14.51
CA ILE A 195 15.69 18.34 -13.76
C ILE A 195 15.88 19.19 -12.51
N CYS A 196 14.95 20.10 -12.23
CA CYS A 196 14.92 20.90 -11.02
C CYS A 196 13.72 20.49 -10.15
N PRO A 197 13.85 20.46 -8.82
CA PRO A 197 12.72 20.35 -7.92
C PRO A 197 11.69 21.46 -8.24
N MET A 198 10.39 21.15 -8.14
CA MET A 198 9.32 22.12 -8.31
C MET A 198 8.81 22.59 -6.95
N GLU A 199 8.20 23.78 -6.89
CA GLU A 199 7.54 24.23 -5.66
C GLU A 199 6.39 23.32 -5.26
N THR A 200 6.24 23.07 -3.97
CA THR A 200 5.18 22.23 -3.39
C THR A 200 4.63 22.87 -2.13
N ASP A 201 3.36 22.56 -1.80
CA ASP A 201 2.69 23.03 -0.56
C ASP A 201 3.09 22.21 0.68
N ILE A 202 4.09 21.34 0.57
CA ILE A 202 4.60 20.56 1.72
C ILE A 202 5.36 21.51 2.63
N PRO A 203 4.96 21.65 3.92
CA PRO A 203 5.63 22.57 4.82
C PRO A 203 7.07 22.12 5.11
N GLU A 204 7.98 23.09 5.26
CA GLU A 204 9.40 22.83 5.54
C GLU A 204 9.62 22.14 6.89
N ALA A 205 8.80 22.52 7.89
CA ALA A 205 8.88 21.95 9.23
C ALA A 205 7.51 21.57 9.77
N THR A 206 7.43 20.40 10.38
CA THR A 206 6.21 19.87 11.01
C THR A 206 6.54 19.31 12.38
N ASP A 207 5.55 19.34 13.27
CA ASP A 207 5.62 18.66 14.55
C ASP A 207 4.33 17.90 14.83
N THR A 208 4.27 17.15 15.93
CA THR A 208 3.16 16.26 16.24
C THR A 208 2.56 16.55 17.61
N VAL A 209 1.23 16.42 17.68
CA VAL A 209 0.50 16.47 18.96
C VAL A 209 -0.30 15.19 19.15
N GLN A 210 -0.48 14.79 20.41
CA GLN A 210 -1.32 13.64 20.74
C GLN A 210 -2.78 14.08 20.92
N VAL A 211 -3.67 13.42 20.20
CA VAL A 211 -5.12 13.66 20.22
C VAL A 211 -5.79 12.49 20.94
N SER A 212 -6.36 12.74 22.12
CA SER A 212 -7.01 11.74 22.97
C SER A 212 -8.55 11.79 22.93
N ARG A 213 -9.12 12.73 22.21
CA ARG A 213 -10.57 12.89 21.99
C ARG A 213 -10.88 12.82 20.50
N ASN A 214 -12.13 12.53 20.13
CA ASN A 214 -12.51 12.58 18.72
C ASN A 214 -12.38 14.01 18.18
N LEU A 215 -11.77 14.16 17.02
CA LEU A 215 -11.49 15.45 16.41
C LEU A 215 -11.72 15.39 14.89
N HIS A 216 -12.36 16.41 14.34
CA HIS A 216 -12.55 16.56 12.91
C HIS A 216 -11.62 17.62 12.34
N PHE A 217 -11.08 17.41 11.14
CA PHE A 217 -10.15 18.37 10.53
C PHE A 217 -10.74 19.76 10.32
N GLU A 218 -12.06 19.87 10.09
CA GLU A 218 -12.73 21.17 10.00
C GLU A 218 -12.63 21.98 11.30
N GLN A 219 -12.69 21.33 12.48
CA GLN A 219 -12.52 22.00 13.75
C GLN A 219 -11.14 22.67 13.87
N ILE A 220 -10.11 21.99 13.36
CA ILE A 220 -8.73 22.53 13.35
C ILE A 220 -8.64 23.65 12.31
N SER A 221 -9.16 23.42 11.12
CA SER A 221 -9.12 24.37 10.01
C SER A 221 -9.79 25.69 10.38
N ASP A 222 -11.02 25.62 10.94
CA ASP A 222 -11.82 26.80 11.29
C ASP A 222 -11.18 27.66 12.39
N LEU A 223 -10.53 27.03 13.38
CA LEU A 223 -10.01 27.75 14.57
C LEU A 223 -8.52 28.07 14.53
N CYS A 224 -7.73 27.28 13.79
CA CYS A 224 -6.30 27.50 13.60
C CYS A 224 -5.95 28.18 12.26
N GLY A 225 -6.88 28.23 11.30
CA GLY A 225 -6.62 28.83 9.99
C GLY A 225 -5.74 27.99 9.06
N ILE A 226 -5.61 26.68 9.31
CA ILE A 226 -4.86 25.77 8.45
C ILE A 226 -5.80 25.25 7.36
N SER A 227 -5.36 25.21 6.11
CA SER A 227 -6.18 24.66 5.03
C SER A 227 -6.47 23.18 5.26
N LEU A 228 -7.68 22.73 4.94
CA LEU A 228 -8.08 21.32 5.05
C LEU A 228 -7.18 20.40 4.24
N ASP A 229 -6.71 20.85 3.08
CA ASP A 229 -5.88 20.04 2.20
C ASP A 229 -4.47 19.88 2.78
N GLN A 230 -3.94 20.90 3.47
CA GLN A 230 -2.67 20.78 4.19
C GLN A 230 -2.79 19.82 5.38
N ILE A 231 -3.88 19.88 6.16
CA ILE A 231 -4.12 18.94 7.27
C ILE A 231 -4.22 17.50 6.73
N LYS A 232 -4.96 17.29 5.63
CA LYS A 232 -5.11 15.96 4.99
C LYS A 232 -3.80 15.44 4.43
N SER A 233 -2.99 16.29 3.80
CA SER A 233 -1.71 15.89 3.20
C SER A 233 -0.71 15.42 4.26
N LEU A 234 -0.71 16.05 5.43
CA LEU A 234 0.14 15.68 6.55
C LEU A 234 -0.39 14.49 7.37
N ASN A 235 -1.68 14.16 7.24
CA ASN A 235 -2.36 13.12 8.02
C ASN A 235 -3.19 12.19 7.14
N PRO A 236 -2.59 11.57 6.11
CA PRO A 236 -3.32 10.80 5.11
C PRO A 236 -3.91 9.49 5.65
N GLN A 237 -3.48 9.04 6.85
CA GLN A 237 -4.01 7.88 7.54
C GLN A 237 -5.46 8.06 8.00
N PHE A 238 -5.93 9.30 8.26
CA PHE A 238 -7.28 9.56 8.73
C PHE A 238 -8.27 9.67 7.57
N LYS A 239 -9.11 8.66 7.45
CA LYS A 239 -10.21 8.65 6.49
C LYS A 239 -11.32 9.59 6.96
N LYS A 240 -12.06 10.17 6.02
CA LYS A 240 -13.23 11.02 6.35
C LYS A 240 -12.91 12.24 7.23
N SER A 241 -11.64 12.65 7.28
CA SER A 241 -11.17 13.80 8.08
C SER A 241 -11.45 13.69 9.58
N ILE A 242 -11.54 12.46 10.13
CA ILE A 242 -11.84 12.20 11.55
C ILE A 242 -10.66 11.50 12.20
N ILE A 243 -10.23 12.03 13.31
CA ILE A 243 -9.25 11.45 14.24
C ILE A 243 -10.02 10.79 15.39
N PRO A 244 -10.03 9.45 15.49
CA PRO A 244 -10.79 8.73 16.52
C PRO A 244 -9.98 8.60 17.83
N GLY A 245 -9.67 9.74 18.48
CA GLY A 245 -8.81 9.80 19.65
C GLY A 245 -9.38 9.11 20.89
N GLU A 246 -10.70 9.05 21.06
CA GLU A 246 -11.33 8.35 22.19
C GLU A 246 -11.10 6.83 22.17
N SER A 247 -11.00 6.22 20.99
CA SER A 247 -10.77 4.77 20.90
C SER A 247 -9.32 4.41 21.25
N LYS A 248 -8.39 5.27 20.88
CA LYS A 248 -6.94 5.16 21.12
C LYS A 248 -6.33 6.53 20.81
N PRO A 249 -5.42 7.06 21.65
CA PRO A 249 -4.69 8.27 21.33
C PRO A 249 -4.05 8.20 19.94
N GLN A 250 -4.22 9.26 19.17
CA GLN A 250 -3.73 9.35 17.79
C GLN A 250 -2.73 10.49 17.67
N THR A 251 -1.74 10.30 16.81
CA THR A 251 -0.77 11.36 16.49
C THR A 251 -1.31 12.21 15.34
N LEU A 252 -1.44 13.51 15.57
CA LEU A 252 -1.77 14.52 14.57
C LEU A 252 -0.50 15.29 14.22
N ARG A 253 -0.19 15.39 12.93
CA ARG A 253 0.92 16.19 12.41
C ARG A 253 0.41 17.53 11.87
N LEU A 254 1.04 18.61 12.27
CA LEU A 254 0.74 19.97 11.82
C LEU A 254 2.03 20.70 11.42
N PRO A 255 1.96 21.75 10.59
CA PRO A 255 3.10 22.65 10.41
C PRO A 255 3.50 23.26 11.74
N ILE A 256 4.78 23.42 12.00
CA ILE A 256 5.33 23.80 13.33
C ILE A 256 4.77 25.11 13.86
N ASN A 257 4.49 26.07 12.97
CA ASN A 257 3.94 27.37 13.31
C ASN A 257 2.49 27.35 13.86
N TYR A 258 1.78 26.22 13.72
CA TYR A 258 0.40 26.06 14.19
C TYR A 258 0.29 25.23 15.48
N ILE A 259 1.38 24.63 15.94
CA ILE A 259 1.38 23.73 17.11
C ILE A 259 0.93 24.49 18.38
N SER A 260 1.55 25.63 18.66
CA SER A 260 1.18 26.46 19.86
C SER A 260 -0.28 26.90 19.79
N ALA A 261 -0.74 27.39 18.64
CA ALA A 261 -2.13 27.80 18.45
C ALA A 261 -3.12 26.64 18.63
N PHE A 262 -2.75 25.42 18.22
CA PHE A 262 -3.57 24.24 18.46
C PHE A 262 -3.64 23.90 19.95
N ILE A 263 -2.50 23.90 20.66
CA ILE A 263 -2.44 23.58 22.09
C ILE A 263 -3.23 24.59 22.92
N ASP A 264 -3.05 25.88 22.66
CA ASP A 264 -3.71 26.97 23.41
C ASP A 264 -5.24 26.97 23.23
N LYS A 265 -5.71 26.55 22.05
CA LYS A 265 -7.14 26.52 21.71
C LYS A 265 -7.77 25.11 21.82
N GLN A 266 -7.07 24.14 22.36
CA GLN A 266 -7.44 22.71 22.26
C GLN A 266 -8.88 22.45 22.74
N ASP A 267 -9.30 22.96 23.90
CA ASP A 267 -10.65 22.72 24.40
C ASP A 267 -11.73 23.38 23.53
N THR A 268 -11.45 24.57 23.00
CA THR A 268 -12.35 25.27 22.08
C THR A 268 -12.48 24.51 20.78
N ILE A 269 -11.37 23.96 20.27
CA ILE A 269 -11.34 23.14 19.03
C ILE A 269 -12.20 21.89 19.21
N TYR A 270 -12.07 21.16 20.32
CA TYR A 270 -12.89 19.99 20.58
C TYR A 270 -14.39 20.30 20.72
N ALA A 271 -14.74 21.47 21.24
CA ALA A 271 -16.13 21.87 21.41
C ALA A 271 -16.78 22.35 20.09
N HIS A 272 -15.98 22.93 19.18
CA HIS A 272 -16.44 23.56 17.95
C HIS A 272 -17.19 22.60 17.05
N ARG A 273 -18.44 22.86 16.73
CA ARG A 273 -19.34 22.09 15.83
C ARG A 273 -19.38 20.56 16.10
N SER A 274 -19.01 20.12 17.32
CA SER A 274 -18.87 18.71 17.65
C SER A 274 -20.14 17.89 17.37
N ASN A 275 -21.31 18.41 17.78
CA ASN A 275 -22.59 17.72 17.56
C ASN A 275 -22.97 17.58 16.09
N GLU A 276 -22.51 18.46 15.23
CA GLU A 276 -22.76 18.43 13.78
C GLU A 276 -21.86 17.41 13.11
N LEU A 277 -20.56 17.44 13.42
CA LEU A 277 -19.50 16.70 12.69
C LEU A 277 -19.45 15.22 13.05
N PHE A 278 -19.88 14.81 14.25
CA PHE A 278 -19.80 13.42 14.72
C PHE A 278 -21.11 12.64 14.71
N LYS A 279 -22.18 13.17 14.14
CA LYS A 279 -23.47 12.49 14.06
C LYS A 279 -23.33 11.10 13.39
N ASN A 280 -23.58 10.02 14.17
CA ASN A 280 -23.64 8.61 13.69
C ASN A 280 -22.33 8.00 13.14
N ARG A 281 -21.16 8.30 13.72
CA ARG A 281 -19.90 7.76 13.22
C ARG A 281 -19.23 6.81 14.23
N ARG A 282 -19.22 5.51 13.90
CA ARG A 282 -18.56 4.44 14.66
C ARG A 282 -17.38 3.86 13.90
N VAL A 283 -16.30 3.47 14.62
CA VAL A 283 -15.19 2.72 14.06
C VAL A 283 -15.61 1.30 13.76
N VAL A 284 -15.35 0.84 12.54
CA VAL A 284 -15.61 -0.53 12.10
C VAL A 284 -14.31 -1.16 11.63
N ALA A 285 -13.93 -2.30 12.22
CA ALA A 285 -12.73 -3.02 11.83
C ALA A 285 -12.80 -3.51 10.37
N VAL A 286 -11.72 -3.33 9.62
CA VAL A 286 -11.59 -3.85 8.25
C VAL A 286 -11.00 -5.25 8.31
N SER A 287 -11.76 -6.28 7.88
CA SER A 287 -11.28 -7.65 7.81
C SER A 287 -10.37 -7.88 6.60
N ASN A 288 -9.41 -8.81 6.73
CA ASN A 288 -8.54 -9.23 5.61
C ASN A 288 -9.24 -10.11 4.58
N THR A 289 -10.43 -10.57 4.87
CA THR A 289 -11.18 -11.35 3.89
C THR A 289 -11.40 -10.48 2.66
N ARG A 290 -10.46 -10.55 1.67
CA ARG A 290 -10.95 -10.61 0.32
C ARG A 290 -12.01 -11.69 0.38
N SER A 291 -13.23 -11.32 0.14
CA SER A 291 -14.25 -12.28 -0.20
C SER A 291 -13.78 -13.05 -1.43
N THR A 292 -13.02 -14.12 -1.21
CA THR A 292 -13.29 -15.31 -1.94
C THR A 292 -14.73 -15.61 -1.59
N ALA A 293 -15.62 -15.22 -2.46
CA ALA A 293 -17.06 -15.36 -2.33
C ALA A 293 -17.61 -14.75 -1.03
N ARG A 294 -18.57 -13.85 -1.14
CA ARG A 294 -19.64 -13.74 -0.17
C ARG A 294 -19.95 -15.16 0.28
N SER A 295 -19.46 -15.57 1.45
CA SER A 295 -20.13 -16.54 2.20
C SER A 295 -21.45 -15.84 2.58
N SER A 296 -22.46 -16.07 1.78
CA SER A 296 -23.81 -15.92 2.26
C SER A 296 -23.79 -16.61 3.63
N LYS A 297 -23.92 -15.83 4.73
CA LYS A 297 -24.54 -16.35 5.92
C LYS A 297 -25.70 -17.19 5.39
N GLY A 298 -25.72 -18.45 5.75
CA GLY A 298 -26.87 -19.26 5.50
C GLY A 298 -28.09 -18.53 6.05
N SER A 299 -28.74 -17.75 5.20
CA SER A 299 -30.17 -17.58 5.34
C SER A 299 -30.68 -19.00 5.10
N THR A 300 -31.15 -19.62 6.16
CA THR A 300 -32.16 -20.66 6.07
C THR A 300 -33.24 -20.07 5.18
N ALA A 301 -33.12 -20.33 3.87
CA ALA A 301 -34.14 -19.97 2.90
C ALA A 301 -35.31 -20.90 3.22
N THR A 302 -36.26 -20.42 4.00
CA THR A 302 -37.64 -20.88 4.00
C THR A 302 -38.27 -20.41 2.69
N GLY A 303 -37.82 -20.95 1.57
CA GLY A 303 -38.33 -20.71 0.23
C GLY A 303 -38.71 -22.02 -0.42
N ASN A 304 -39.73 -22.05 -1.23
CA ASN A 304 -40.19 -23.23 -1.95
C ASN A 304 -39.04 -23.83 -2.78
N VAL A 305 -38.75 -25.10 -2.51
CA VAL A 305 -37.71 -25.85 -3.20
C VAL A 305 -38.23 -26.38 -4.52
N THR A 306 -37.62 -25.98 -5.62
CA THR A 306 -37.91 -26.50 -6.96
C THR A 306 -36.77 -27.40 -7.45
N TYR A 307 -37.14 -28.52 -8.11
CA TYR A 307 -36.12 -29.41 -8.67
C TYR A 307 -36.11 -29.27 -10.22
N HIS A 308 -34.92 -29.00 -10.78
CA HIS A 308 -34.71 -28.98 -12.22
C HIS A 308 -33.99 -30.26 -12.66
N LYS A 309 -34.57 -31.05 -13.59
CA LYS A 309 -33.91 -32.18 -14.26
C LYS A 309 -33.07 -31.65 -15.40
N ILE A 310 -31.76 -31.88 -15.34
CA ILE A 310 -30.81 -31.43 -16.35
C ILE A 310 -31.08 -32.13 -17.68
N ARG A 311 -31.27 -31.38 -18.74
CA ARG A 311 -31.44 -31.88 -20.10
C ARG A 311 -30.10 -31.92 -20.81
N SER A 312 -30.01 -32.74 -21.87
CA SER A 312 -28.83 -32.78 -22.75
C SER A 312 -28.55 -31.39 -23.33
N GLY A 313 -27.30 -30.90 -23.26
CA GLY A 313 -26.89 -29.58 -23.74
C GLY A 313 -27.07 -28.42 -22.74
N GLU A 314 -27.71 -28.62 -21.59
CA GLU A 314 -27.81 -27.57 -20.56
C GLU A 314 -26.52 -27.45 -19.75
N ASN A 315 -26.12 -26.24 -19.39
CA ASN A 315 -25.04 -25.94 -18.48
C ASN A 315 -25.53 -25.15 -17.27
N LEU A 316 -24.73 -25.12 -16.18
CA LEU A 316 -25.12 -24.41 -14.96
C LEU A 316 -25.43 -22.92 -15.19
N GLY A 317 -24.79 -22.27 -16.17
CA GLY A 317 -25.05 -20.87 -16.51
C GLY A 317 -26.43 -20.66 -17.15
N SER A 318 -26.85 -21.55 -18.05
CA SER A 318 -28.18 -21.49 -18.68
C SER A 318 -29.29 -21.77 -17.68
N ILE A 319 -29.09 -22.73 -16.77
CA ILE A 319 -30.04 -23.08 -15.71
C ILE A 319 -30.14 -21.94 -14.69
N ALA A 320 -28.99 -21.34 -14.31
CA ALA A 320 -28.98 -20.19 -13.39
C ALA A 320 -29.81 -19.00 -13.93
N ARG A 321 -29.63 -18.65 -15.20
CA ARG A 321 -30.41 -17.61 -15.88
C ARG A 321 -31.90 -17.92 -15.92
N LYS A 322 -32.26 -19.16 -16.21
CA LYS A 322 -33.66 -19.61 -16.29
C LYS A 322 -34.41 -19.43 -14.97
N TYR A 323 -33.77 -19.61 -13.84
CA TYR A 323 -34.37 -19.52 -12.51
C TYR A 323 -34.05 -18.22 -11.76
N GLY A 324 -33.35 -17.26 -12.38
CA GLY A 324 -32.98 -15.99 -11.76
C GLY A 324 -32.00 -16.12 -10.60
N VAL A 325 -31.15 -17.15 -10.59
CA VAL A 325 -30.20 -17.43 -9.53
C VAL A 325 -28.77 -17.45 -10.08
N THR A 326 -27.78 -17.36 -9.20
CA THR A 326 -26.37 -17.40 -9.61
C THR A 326 -25.85 -18.83 -9.73
N VAL A 327 -24.86 -19.07 -10.58
CA VAL A 327 -24.16 -20.36 -10.69
C VAL A 327 -23.59 -20.82 -9.35
N ASN A 328 -23.11 -19.88 -8.52
CA ASN A 328 -22.58 -20.19 -7.20
C ASN A 328 -23.66 -20.64 -6.22
N GLN A 329 -24.86 -20.08 -6.29
CA GLN A 329 -26.01 -20.56 -5.51
C GLN A 329 -26.40 -21.97 -5.90
N LEU A 330 -26.49 -22.28 -7.21
CA LEU A 330 -26.75 -23.64 -7.68
C LEU A 330 -25.71 -24.63 -7.22
N LYS A 331 -24.43 -24.26 -7.25
CA LYS A 331 -23.33 -25.10 -6.75
C LYS A 331 -23.44 -25.38 -5.26
N SER A 332 -23.67 -24.35 -4.44
CA SER A 332 -23.76 -24.48 -2.99
C SER A 332 -24.95 -25.31 -2.55
N TRP A 333 -26.12 -25.12 -3.16
CA TRP A 333 -27.33 -25.88 -2.84
C TRP A 333 -27.26 -27.36 -3.24
N ASN A 334 -26.39 -27.69 -4.19
CA ASN A 334 -26.24 -29.05 -4.72
C ASN A 334 -24.90 -29.70 -4.41
N GLY A 335 -24.03 -29.09 -3.59
CA GLY A 335 -22.73 -29.63 -3.20
C GLY A 335 -21.75 -29.80 -4.38
N LEU A 336 -21.88 -29.00 -5.46
CA LEU A 336 -21.09 -29.14 -6.66
C LEU A 336 -19.75 -28.42 -6.53
N ARG A 337 -18.64 -29.14 -6.69
CA ARG A 337 -17.28 -28.58 -6.68
C ARG A 337 -16.87 -27.96 -8.01
N SER A 338 -17.49 -28.35 -9.12
CA SER A 338 -17.17 -27.86 -10.48
C SER A 338 -18.45 -27.40 -11.20
N THR A 339 -18.32 -26.82 -12.39
CA THR A 339 -19.44 -26.44 -13.27
C THR A 339 -19.90 -27.57 -14.18
N ARG A 340 -19.23 -28.74 -14.15
CA ARG A 340 -19.61 -29.91 -14.92
C ARG A 340 -20.83 -30.57 -14.33
N ILE A 341 -21.90 -30.71 -15.11
CA ILE A 341 -23.15 -31.36 -14.75
C ILE A 341 -23.49 -32.42 -15.81
N SER A 342 -24.18 -33.47 -15.39
CA SER A 342 -24.57 -34.56 -16.29
C SER A 342 -26.08 -34.52 -16.52
N ALA A 343 -26.50 -34.69 -17.77
CA ALA A 343 -27.93 -34.84 -18.13
C ALA A 343 -28.59 -35.97 -17.33
N GLY A 344 -29.86 -35.80 -17.01
CA GLY A 344 -30.65 -36.73 -16.20
C GLY A 344 -30.60 -36.54 -14.69
N LYS A 345 -29.57 -35.85 -14.14
CA LYS A 345 -29.52 -35.48 -12.68
C LYS A 345 -30.48 -34.35 -12.35
N ARG A 346 -30.90 -34.30 -11.11
CA ARG A 346 -31.78 -33.21 -10.59
C ARG A 346 -30.96 -32.21 -9.80
N LEU A 347 -31.19 -30.92 -10.06
CA LEU A 347 -30.63 -29.81 -9.30
C LEU A 347 -31.70 -29.22 -8.38
N LYS A 348 -31.32 -29.00 -7.13
CA LYS A 348 -32.13 -28.34 -6.11
C LYS A 348 -31.98 -26.83 -6.26
N ILE A 349 -33.10 -26.12 -6.34
CA ILE A 349 -33.14 -24.67 -6.54
C ILE A 349 -34.08 -24.08 -5.50
N TYR A 350 -33.57 -23.14 -4.72
CA TYR A 350 -34.37 -22.37 -3.75
C TYR A 350 -34.79 -21.04 -4.42
N LYS A 351 -36.10 -20.74 -4.35
CA LYS A 351 -36.67 -19.47 -4.77
C LYS A 351 -37.10 -18.63 -3.60
#